data_713bd38c504fd64a1432d1fa9a1c8236
#
_entry.id   713bd38c504fd64a1432d1fa9a1c8236
#
_cell.length_a   1.000
_cell.length_b   1.000
_cell.length_c   1.000
_cell.angle_alpha   90.00
_cell.angle_beta   90.00
_cell.angle_gamma   90.00
#
_symmetry.space_group_name_H-M   'P 1'
#
loop_
_entity.id
_entity.type
_entity.pdbx_description
1 polymer ?
#
loop_
_entity_poly.entity_id
_entity_poly.type
_entity_poly.pdbx_seq_one_letter_code
_entity_poly.pdbx_strand_id
1 'polypeptide(L)'
;GEDALPTVYMHSVAGDGHCVWEACRRIGCPDFNLVSIYDFDFDGDLTPWPAQGVRKRQPPFKGNAKSHLAEMLDRIMPEAEDLLPAKPLYNALAGYSLAGLFALWGVWQTDRFTRLACGSASFWYPWSLEYAVSHPMVRQPDFVSLSLGDNESDTRHPVMSQVGECTDKVLELLTERNIPYCFEINPGNHFTEPDLRLAKAISRMLAGQNLIKD
;
A
#
# COMPACT_ATOMS: atom_id res chain seq x y z
N GLY A 1 21.04 15.12 18.95
CA GLY A 1 20.91 14.43 17.67
C GLY A 1 19.47 14.54 17.23
N GLU A 2 19.23 14.58 15.94
CA GLU A 2 17.86 14.52 15.42
C GLU A 2 17.25 13.17 15.78
N ASP A 3 16.00 13.17 16.21
CA ASP A 3 15.32 11.94 16.62
C ASP A 3 15.08 11.04 15.40
N ALA A 4 15.30 9.74 15.55
CA ALA A 4 15.01 8.77 14.52
C ALA A 4 13.49 8.71 14.27
N LEU A 5 13.08 8.79 13.01
CA LEU A 5 11.68 8.74 12.59
C LEU A 5 11.40 7.47 11.77
N PRO A 6 10.14 7.02 11.68
CA PRO A 6 9.75 6.03 10.68
C PRO A 6 9.99 6.56 9.27
N THR A 7 10.33 5.69 8.31
CA THR A 7 10.40 6.05 6.89
C THR A 7 9.31 5.32 6.12
N VAL A 8 8.47 6.08 5.42
CA VAL A 8 7.39 5.57 4.58
C VAL A 8 7.82 5.67 3.13
N TYR A 9 7.98 4.53 2.47
CA TYR A 9 8.17 4.43 1.02
C TYR A 9 6.80 4.38 0.37
N MET A 10 6.53 5.32 -0.52
CA MET A 10 5.22 5.49 -1.14
C MET A 10 5.33 5.54 -2.65
N HIS A 11 4.57 4.68 -3.33
CA HIS A 11 4.40 4.80 -4.79
C HIS A 11 3.37 5.88 -5.11
N SER A 12 3.83 6.95 -5.73
CA SER A 12 2.97 8.06 -6.17
C SER A 12 2.51 7.84 -7.61
N VAL A 13 1.20 7.76 -7.81
CA VAL A 13 0.59 7.54 -9.13
C VAL A 13 0.46 8.85 -9.93
N ALA A 14 0.40 9.97 -9.24
CA ALA A 14 0.25 11.29 -9.84
C ALA A 14 1.29 12.26 -9.27
N GLY A 15 2.28 12.61 -10.09
CA GLY A 15 3.34 13.51 -9.69
C GLY A 15 4.32 12.92 -8.67
N ASP A 16 5.00 13.79 -7.96
CA ASP A 16 6.09 13.47 -7.03
C ASP A 16 5.64 13.12 -5.60
N GLY A 17 4.34 12.94 -5.37
CA GLY A 17 3.79 12.64 -4.05
C GLY A 17 3.53 13.85 -3.15
N HIS A 18 3.78 15.07 -3.63
CA HIS A 18 3.55 16.30 -2.86
C HIS A 18 2.12 16.42 -2.32
N CYS A 19 1.11 16.04 -3.11
CA CYS A 19 -0.30 16.10 -2.69
C CYS A 19 -0.59 15.22 -1.47
N VAL A 20 -0.03 14.02 -1.40
CA VAL A 20 -0.18 13.14 -0.24
C VAL A 20 0.57 13.72 0.97
N TRP A 21 1.77 14.24 0.76
CA TRP A 21 2.55 14.92 1.81
C TRP A 21 1.78 16.07 2.44
N GLU A 22 1.23 16.98 1.61
CA GLU A 22 0.41 18.12 2.10
C GLU A 22 -0.87 17.64 2.78
N ALA A 23 -1.49 16.56 2.30
CA ALA A 23 -2.64 15.96 2.97
C ALA A 23 -2.25 15.41 4.35
N CYS A 24 -1.11 14.71 4.48
CA CYS A 24 -0.58 14.24 5.77
C CYS A 24 -0.37 15.40 6.74
N ARG A 25 0.27 16.47 6.30
CA ARG A 25 0.48 17.69 7.12
C ARG A 25 -0.84 18.30 7.58
N ARG A 26 -1.80 18.45 6.66
CA ARG A 26 -3.10 19.05 6.94
C ARG A 26 -3.92 18.28 7.98
N ILE A 27 -3.82 16.94 7.98
CA ILE A 27 -4.55 16.10 8.95
C ILE A 27 -3.76 15.85 10.24
N GLY A 28 -2.55 16.39 10.38
CA GLY A 28 -1.72 16.21 11.57
C GLY A 28 -1.18 14.78 11.73
N CYS A 29 -0.66 14.17 10.65
CA CYS A 29 0.06 12.90 10.76
C CYS A 29 1.19 12.99 11.80
N PRO A 30 1.49 11.89 12.52
CA PRO A 30 2.73 11.79 13.27
C PRO A 30 3.96 12.08 12.39
N ASP A 31 5.05 12.51 12.97
CA ASP A 31 6.28 12.81 12.22
C ASP A 31 6.88 11.55 11.59
N PHE A 32 7.30 11.67 10.33
CA PHE A 32 7.90 10.58 9.55
C PHE A 32 8.72 11.13 8.38
N ASN A 33 9.60 10.31 7.82
CA ASN A 33 10.28 10.58 6.56
C ASN A 33 9.44 10.00 5.41
N LEU A 34 9.20 10.77 4.36
CA LEU A 34 8.53 10.31 3.14
C LEU A 34 9.55 10.12 2.02
N VAL A 35 9.63 8.91 1.51
CA VAL A 35 10.35 8.58 0.26
C VAL A 35 9.29 8.31 -0.81
N SER A 36 9.11 9.26 -1.71
CA SER A 36 8.17 9.14 -2.81
C SER A 36 8.82 8.53 -4.04
N ILE A 37 8.26 7.42 -4.51
CA ILE A 37 8.68 6.71 -5.72
C ILE A 37 7.70 7.07 -6.82
N TYR A 38 8.18 7.64 -7.90
CA TYR A 38 7.39 8.08 -9.04
C TYR A 38 8.15 7.82 -10.35
N ASP A 39 7.53 8.04 -11.49
CA ASP A 39 8.10 7.80 -12.82
C ASP A 39 8.44 6.31 -13.05
N PHE A 40 7.50 5.41 -12.73
CA PHE A 40 7.57 3.97 -12.93
C PHE A 40 6.40 3.47 -13.80
N ASP A 41 6.49 2.23 -14.29
CA ASP A 41 5.42 1.60 -15.06
C ASP A 41 4.31 1.07 -14.13
N PHE A 42 3.25 1.88 -13.94
CA PHE A 42 2.17 1.56 -13.01
C PHE A 42 1.54 0.17 -13.23
N ASP A 43 1.26 -0.20 -14.48
CA ASP A 43 0.64 -1.49 -14.82
C ASP A 43 1.65 -2.65 -14.84
N GLY A 44 2.94 -2.35 -14.91
CA GLY A 44 4.04 -3.32 -14.91
C GLY A 44 4.63 -3.54 -13.51
N ASP A 45 5.16 -2.47 -12.94
CA ASP A 45 6.05 -2.54 -11.77
C ASP A 45 5.29 -2.79 -10.45
N LEU A 46 3.98 -2.55 -10.43
CA LEU A 46 3.14 -2.79 -9.24
C LEU A 46 2.35 -4.11 -9.29
N THR A 47 2.51 -4.90 -10.34
CA THR A 47 1.77 -6.15 -10.52
C THR A 47 2.66 -7.37 -10.35
N PRO A 48 2.26 -8.34 -9.48
CA PRO A 48 3.13 -9.46 -9.07
C PRO A 48 3.48 -10.43 -10.20
N TRP A 49 2.58 -10.61 -11.17
CA TRP A 49 2.71 -11.51 -12.33
C TRP A 49 1.92 -10.98 -13.52
N PRO A 50 2.16 -11.47 -14.74
CA PRO A 50 1.39 -11.08 -15.91
C PRO A 50 -0.08 -11.47 -15.78
N ALA A 51 -0.98 -10.56 -16.18
CA ALA A 51 -2.40 -10.81 -16.26
C ALA A 51 -3.06 -9.99 -17.38
N GLN A 52 -4.27 -10.38 -17.80
CA GLN A 52 -5.02 -9.61 -18.80
C GLN A 52 -5.45 -8.27 -18.23
N GLY A 53 -5.40 -7.22 -19.04
CA GLY A 53 -5.95 -5.91 -18.71
C GLY A 53 -7.45 -6.00 -18.40
N VAL A 54 -7.90 -5.25 -17.42
CA VAL A 54 -9.32 -5.27 -16.98
C VAL A 54 -10.21 -4.30 -17.74
N ARG A 55 -9.63 -3.28 -18.38
CA ARG A 55 -10.37 -2.29 -19.17
C ARG A 55 -10.29 -2.62 -20.67
N LYS A 56 -11.33 -2.25 -21.41
CA LYS A 56 -11.33 -2.37 -22.88
C LYS A 56 -10.10 -1.64 -23.46
N ARG A 57 -9.29 -2.35 -24.22
CA ARG A 57 -8.03 -1.86 -24.84
C ARG A 57 -6.89 -1.55 -23.86
N GLN A 58 -6.99 -1.91 -22.58
CA GLN A 58 -5.85 -1.87 -21.69
C GLN A 58 -4.87 -2.97 -22.10
N PRO A 59 -3.57 -2.67 -22.25
CA PRO A 59 -2.55 -3.69 -22.41
C PRO A 59 -2.56 -4.69 -21.23
N PRO A 60 -2.06 -5.90 -21.41
CA PRO A 60 -1.86 -6.82 -20.30
C PRO A 60 -0.95 -6.21 -19.24
N PHE A 61 -1.21 -6.50 -17.99
CA PHE A 61 -0.29 -6.24 -16.89
C PHE A 61 1.01 -7.05 -17.08
N LYS A 62 2.16 -6.44 -16.88
CA LYS A 62 3.46 -7.06 -17.19
C LYS A 62 3.99 -7.98 -16.10
N GLY A 63 3.64 -7.74 -14.83
CA GLY A 63 4.07 -8.58 -13.72
C GLY A 63 5.52 -8.36 -13.29
N ASN A 64 6.00 -7.12 -13.31
CA ASN A 64 7.40 -6.77 -13.02
C ASN A 64 7.66 -6.47 -11.53
N ALA A 65 6.66 -6.61 -10.65
CA ALA A 65 6.76 -6.20 -9.25
C ALA A 65 8.00 -6.77 -8.53
N LYS A 66 8.40 -8.00 -8.87
CA LYS A 66 9.61 -8.61 -8.28
C LYS A 66 10.87 -7.85 -8.64
N SER A 67 11.03 -7.45 -9.91
CA SER A 67 12.19 -6.69 -10.37
C SER A 67 12.20 -5.29 -9.80
N HIS A 68 11.02 -4.65 -9.73
CA HIS A 68 10.86 -3.33 -9.14
C HIS A 68 11.16 -3.34 -7.64
N LEU A 69 10.67 -4.35 -6.91
CA LEU A 69 11.02 -4.52 -5.49
C LEU A 69 12.52 -4.73 -5.29
N ALA A 70 13.18 -5.52 -6.13
CA ALA A 70 14.64 -5.69 -6.08
C ALA A 70 15.35 -4.34 -6.28
N GLU A 71 14.95 -3.54 -7.27
CA GLU A 71 15.47 -2.18 -7.45
C GLU A 71 15.23 -1.29 -6.23
N MET A 72 14.06 -1.37 -5.61
CA MET A 72 13.80 -0.64 -4.36
C MET A 72 14.79 -1.03 -3.25
N LEU A 73 15.00 -2.34 -3.06
CA LEU A 73 15.84 -2.85 -1.97
C LEU A 73 17.33 -2.60 -2.21
N ASP A 74 17.77 -2.72 -3.45
CA ASP A 74 19.21 -2.69 -3.81
C ASP A 74 19.72 -1.28 -4.13
N ARG A 75 18.83 -0.35 -4.52
CA ARG A 75 19.22 1.00 -4.94
C ARG A 75 18.42 2.10 -4.23
N ILE A 76 17.08 2.12 -4.37
CA ILE A 76 16.27 3.26 -3.90
C ILE A 76 16.35 3.42 -2.38
N MET A 77 16.22 2.33 -1.64
CA MET A 77 16.26 2.38 -0.17
C MET A 77 17.64 2.78 0.37
N PRO A 78 18.76 2.20 -0.09
CA PRO A 78 20.09 2.66 0.33
C PRO A 78 20.33 4.14 0.01
N GLU A 79 20.04 4.59 -1.23
CA GLU A 79 20.20 5.99 -1.61
C GLU A 79 19.35 6.94 -0.75
N ALA A 80 18.11 6.55 -0.44
CA ALA A 80 17.23 7.33 0.43
C ALA A 80 17.73 7.34 1.88
N GLU A 81 18.16 6.19 2.41
CA GLU A 81 18.67 6.07 3.78
C GLU A 81 19.93 6.92 3.99
N ASP A 82 20.81 7.06 2.98
CA ASP A 82 21.99 7.93 3.01
C ASP A 82 21.66 9.44 3.10
N LEU A 83 20.46 9.83 2.68
CA LEU A 83 19.98 11.21 2.74
C LEU A 83 19.23 11.54 4.03
N LEU A 84 18.89 10.53 4.84
CA LEU A 84 18.15 10.73 6.08
C LEU A 84 19.06 11.25 7.20
N PRO A 85 18.54 12.11 8.09
CA PRO A 85 19.32 12.65 9.21
C PRO A 85 19.70 11.59 10.25
N ALA A 86 18.92 10.51 10.34
CA ALA A 86 19.15 9.39 11.24
C ALA A 86 18.61 8.08 10.64
N LYS A 87 19.13 6.95 11.14
CA LYS A 87 18.62 5.63 10.75
C LYS A 87 17.12 5.50 11.10
N PRO A 88 16.28 5.02 10.17
CA PRO A 88 14.85 4.85 10.42
C PRO A 88 14.53 3.99 11.64
N LEU A 89 13.51 4.37 12.41
CA LEU A 89 12.94 3.51 13.46
C LEU A 89 12.42 2.19 12.88
N TYR A 90 11.75 2.30 11.74
CA TYR A 90 11.28 1.19 10.91
C TYR A 90 10.97 1.71 9.51
N ASN A 91 10.89 0.80 8.55
CA ASN A 91 10.43 1.11 7.19
C ASN A 91 9.00 0.65 7.01
N ALA A 92 8.20 1.46 6.35
CA ALA A 92 6.83 1.18 5.98
C ALA A 92 6.65 1.32 4.47
N LEU A 93 5.67 0.59 3.92
CA LEU A 93 5.31 0.68 2.51
C LEU A 93 3.87 1.17 2.38
N ALA A 94 3.66 2.17 1.54
CA ALA A 94 2.35 2.78 1.33
C ALA A 94 1.98 2.85 -0.14
N GLY A 95 0.71 2.67 -0.46
CA GLY A 95 0.24 2.82 -1.82
C GLY A 95 -1.28 2.83 -1.96
N TYR A 96 -1.74 3.36 -3.09
CA TYR A 96 -3.13 3.42 -3.48
C TYR A 96 -3.38 2.52 -4.70
N SER A 97 -4.53 1.83 -4.77
CA SER A 97 -4.88 0.99 -5.92
C SER A 97 -3.88 -0.18 -6.13
N LEU A 98 -3.25 -0.31 -7.30
CA LEU A 98 -2.20 -1.30 -7.55
C LEU A 98 -0.98 -1.12 -6.64
N ALA A 99 -0.65 0.11 -6.26
CA ALA A 99 0.40 0.36 -5.28
C ALA A 99 0.05 -0.18 -3.87
N GLY A 100 -1.24 -0.19 -3.51
CA GLY A 100 -1.72 -0.84 -2.28
C GLY A 100 -1.64 -2.37 -2.35
N LEU A 101 -1.91 -2.96 -3.52
CA LEU A 101 -1.67 -4.38 -3.77
C LEU A 101 -0.19 -4.72 -3.64
N PHE A 102 0.69 -3.94 -4.27
CA PHE A 102 2.14 -4.11 -4.19
C PHE A 102 2.64 -4.00 -2.75
N ALA A 103 2.12 -3.03 -1.98
CA ALA A 103 2.50 -2.86 -0.59
C ALA A 103 2.18 -4.12 0.25
N LEU A 104 0.98 -4.68 0.11
CA LEU A 104 0.62 -5.91 0.81
C LEU A 104 1.42 -7.11 0.29
N TRP A 105 1.55 -7.27 -1.03
CA TRP A 105 2.31 -8.36 -1.64
C TRP A 105 3.77 -8.38 -1.20
N GLY A 106 4.36 -7.22 -0.92
CA GLY A 106 5.75 -7.06 -0.49
C GLY A 106 6.13 -7.90 0.73
N VAL A 107 5.20 -8.15 1.67
CA VAL A 107 5.50 -8.93 2.90
C VAL A 107 5.73 -10.42 2.63
N TRP A 108 5.37 -10.91 1.45
CA TRP A 108 5.73 -12.25 0.99
C TRP A 108 7.11 -12.31 0.32
N GLN A 109 7.73 -11.15 0.08
CA GLN A 109 8.97 -11.05 -0.70
C GLN A 109 10.15 -10.62 0.16
N THR A 110 9.91 -9.79 1.20
CA THR A 110 10.96 -9.18 2.02
C THR A 110 10.49 -8.90 3.44
N ASP A 111 11.43 -8.82 4.36
CA ASP A 111 11.21 -8.42 5.77
C ASP A 111 11.52 -6.92 6.02
N ARG A 112 11.87 -6.18 4.98
CA ARG A 112 12.32 -4.78 5.10
C ARG A 112 11.20 -3.82 5.50
N PHE A 113 9.93 -4.16 5.27
CA PHE A 113 8.78 -3.33 5.62
C PHE A 113 7.99 -3.97 6.75
N THR A 114 7.83 -3.23 7.85
CA THR A 114 7.17 -3.74 9.05
C THR A 114 5.76 -3.23 9.22
N ARG A 115 5.40 -2.13 8.54
CA ARG A 115 4.04 -1.57 8.55
C ARG A 115 3.60 -1.21 7.14
N LEU A 116 2.29 -1.30 6.89
CA LEU A 116 1.70 -1.09 5.57
C LEU A 116 0.53 -0.13 5.62
N ALA A 117 0.40 0.73 4.59
CA ALA A 117 -0.76 1.56 4.34
C ALA A 117 -1.31 1.28 2.93
N CYS A 118 -2.46 0.60 2.84
CA CYS A 118 -3.06 0.11 1.61
C CYS A 118 -4.39 0.85 1.36
N GLY A 119 -4.35 1.96 0.62
CA GLY A 119 -5.54 2.73 0.26
C GLY A 119 -6.25 2.13 -0.97
N SER A 120 -7.54 1.82 -0.86
CA SER A 120 -8.36 1.31 -1.99
C SER A 120 -7.62 0.29 -2.87
N ALA A 121 -6.95 -0.66 -2.23
CA ALA A 121 -6.02 -1.56 -2.88
C ALA A 121 -6.71 -2.52 -3.86
N SER A 122 -6.04 -2.80 -4.97
CA SER A 122 -6.56 -3.64 -6.06
C SER A 122 -6.47 -5.14 -5.73
N PHE A 123 -7.04 -5.57 -4.60
CA PHE A 123 -7.02 -6.97 -4.15
C PHE A 123 -7.82 -7.93 -5.06
N TRP A 124 -8.58 -7.38 -6.00
CA TRP A 124 -9.21 -8.11 -7.11
C TRP A 124 -8.22 -8.60 -8.17
N TYR A 125 -6.93 -8.25 -8.05
CA TYR A 125 -5.92 -8.70 -9.02
C TYR A 125 -5.89 -10.22 -9.09
N PRO A 126 -5.88 -10.82 -10.32
CA PRO A 126 -6.02 -12.26 -10.47
C PRO A 126 -5.03 -13.05 -9.62
N TRP A 127 -5.53 -14.05 -8.89
CA TRP A 127 -4.78 -14.96 -8.01
C TRP A 127 -4.07 -14.33 -6.80
N SER A 128 -4.30 -13.04 -6.53
CA SER A 128 -3.64 -12.37 -5.40
C SER A 128 -4.07 -12.96 -4.04
N LEU A 129 -5.34 -13.29 -3.88
CA LEU A 129 -5.89 -13.90 -2.67
C LEU A 129 -5.42 -15.35 -2.51
N GLU A 130 -5.45 -16.14 -3.59
CA GLU A 130 -4.95 -17.53 -3.58
C GLU A 130 -3.47 -17.57 -3.25
N TYR A 131 -2.68 -16.63 -3.79
CA TYR A 131 -1.27 -16.50 -3.44
C TYR A 131 -1.10 -16.16 -1.97
N ALA A 132 -1.85 -15.18 -1.46
CA ALA A 132 -1.77 -14.74 -0.07
C ALA A 132 -2.11 -15.86 0.92
N VAL A 133 -3.08 -16.70 0.62
CA VAL A 133 -3.46 -17.84 1.47
C VAL A 133 -2.45 -18.97 1.40
N SER A 134 -1.95 -19.31 0.19
CA SER A 134 -1.13 -20.52 -0.04
C SER A 134 0.36 -20.35 0.29
N HIS A 135 0.84 -19.12 0.48
CA HIS A 135 2.25 -18.85 0.74
C HIS A 135 2.47 -18.27 2.15
N PRO A 136 3.55 -18.68 2.84
CA PRO A 136 3.96 -18.02 4.08
C PRO A 136 4.51 -16.63 3.78
N MET A 137 4.26 -15.65 4.64
CA MET A 137 4.94 -14.35 4.60
C MET A 137 6.40 -14.51 5.02
N VAL A 138 7.32 -13.78 4.39
CA VAL A 138 8.72 -13.69 4.83
C VAL A 138 8.78 -13.08 6.23
N ARG A 139 7.96 -12.05 6.46
CA ARG A 139 7.71 -11.47 7.77
C ARG A 139 6.24 -11.03 7.87
N GLN A 140 5.61 -11.30 9.00
CA GLN A 140 4.31 -10.70 9.31
C GLN A 140 4.52 -9.22 9.64
N PRO A 141 3.72 -8.32 9.06
CA PRO A 141 3.78 -6.90 9.41
C PRO A 141 3.31 -6.67 10.85
N ASP A 142 3.89 -5.67 11.48
CA ASP A 142 3.52 -5.26 12.85
C ASP A 142 2.16 -4.55 12.86
N PHE A 143 1.78 -3.91 11.74
CA PHE A 143 0.50 -3.24 11.58
C PHE A 143 0.16 -2.99 10.11
N VAL A 144 -1.12 -3.16 9.73
CA VAL A 144 -1.65 -2.86 8.39
C VAL A 144 -2.82 -1.88 8.50
N SER A 145 -2.73 -0.74 7.82
CA SER A 145 -3.85 0.18 7.64
C SER A 145 -4.46 -0.01 6.27
N LEU A 146 -5.77 -0.28 6.22
CA LEU A 146 -6.50 -0.47 4.97
C LEU A 146 -7.65 0.53 4.87
N SER A 147 -8.00 0.91 3.66
CA SER A 147 -9.21 1.70 3.43
C SER A 147 -9.87 1.36 2.09
N LEU A 148 -11.17 1.65 1.99
CA LEU A 148 -11.96 1.49 0.77
C LEU A 148 -13.00 2.61 0.70
N GLY A 149 -13.42 2.97 -0.51
CA GLY A 149 -14.59 3.85 -0.70
C GLY A 149 -15.90 3.06 -0.62
N ASP A 150 -16.94 3.65 -0.01
CA ASP A 150 -18.25 3.01 0.17
C ASP A 150 -18.99 2.71 -1.16
N ASN A 151 -18.62 3.39 -2.24
CA ASN A 151 -19.21 3.21 -3.58
C ASN A 151 -18.24 2.55 -4.59
N GLU A 152 -17.10 1.97 -4.16
CA GLU A 152 -16.15 1.37 -5.12
C GLU A 152 -16.66 0.09 -5.76
N SER A 153 -17.48 -0.67 -5.06
CA SER A 153 -18.12 -1.87 -5.60
C SER A 153 -19.35 -1.56 -6.46
N ASP A 154 -19.87 -0.32 -6.42
CA ASP A 154 -21.01 0.10 -7.24
C ASP A 154 -20.56 0.44 -8.67
N THR A 155 -20.15 -0.57 -9.39
CA THR A 155 -19.72 -0.48 -10.79
C THR A 155 -20.22 -1.68 -11.60
N ARG A 156 -20.49 -1.45 -12.88
CA ARG A 156 -20.87 -2.55 -13.83
C ARG A 156 -19.66 -3.36 -14.28
N HIS A 157 -18.46 -3.00 -13.85
CA HIS A 157 -17.24 -3.72 -14.24
C HIS A 157 -17.10 -5.02 -13.43
N PRO A 158 -17.12 -6.21 -14.07
CA PRO A 158 -17.25 -7.48 -13.34
C PRO A 158 -16.11 -7.80 -12.40
N VAL A 159 -14.90 -7.28 -12.64
CA VAL A 159 -13.73 -7.47 -11.77
C VAL A 159 -13.70 -6.40 -10.68
N MET A 160 -13.88 -5.13 -11.04
CA MET A 160 -13.79 -4.02 -10.09
C MET A 160 -14.92 -4.01 -9.05
N SER A 161 -16.12 -4.55 -9.42
CA SER A 161 -17.23 -4.70 -8.46
C SER A 161 -16.91 -5.64 -7.30
N GLN A 162 -15.89 -6.50 -7.45
CA GLN A 162 -15.47 -7.45 -6.42
C GLN A 162 -14.51 -6.83 -5.38
N VAL A 163 -14.13 -5.55 -5.52
CA VAL A 163 -13.12 -4.93 -4.65
C VAL A 163 -13.48 -5.02 -3.16
N GLY A 164 -14.75 -4.85 -2.81
CA GLY A 164 -15.25 -5.00 -1.44
C GLY A 164 -15.04 -6.42 -0.92
N GLU A 165 -15.56 -7.42 -1.64
CA GLU A 165 -15.41 -8.84 -1.28
C GLU A 165 -13.94 -9.26 -1.17
N CYS A 166 -13.08 -8.80 -2.10
CA CYS A 166 -11.66 -9.10 -2.05
C CYS A 166 -10.97 -8.43 -0.84
N THR A 167 -11.40 -7.23 -0.48
CA THR A 167 -10.90 -6.54 0.72
C THR A 167 -11.32 -7.30 1.98
N ASP A 168 -12.57 -7.73 2.09
CA ASP A 168 -13.06 -8.52 3.23
C ASP A 168 -12.23 -9.80 3.41
N LYS A 169 -11.91 -10.52 2.33
CA LYS A 169 -11.03 -11.72 2.38
C LYS A 169 -9.62 -11.40 2.87
N VAL A 170 -9.08 -10.23 2.54
CA VAL A 170 -7.79 -9.79 3.10
C VAL A 170 -7.91 -9.50 4.60
N LEU A 171 -8.99 -8.87 5.06
CA LEU A 171 -9.23 -8.62 6.49
C LEU A 171 -9.38 -9.94 7.26
N GLU A 172 -10.10 -10.92 6.70
CA GLU A 172 -10.19 -12.27 7.25
C GLU A 172 -8.81 -12.93 7.39
N LEU A 173 -7.99 -12.87 6.33
CA LEU A 173 -6.62 -13.40 6.34
C LEU A 173 -5.73 -12.76 7.41
N LEU A 174 -5.81 -11.43 7.56
CA LEU A 174 -5.06 -10.71 8.60
C LEU A 174 -5.52 -11.14 10.01
N THR A 175 -6.83 -11.30 10.20
CA THR A 175 -7.43 -11.78 11.45
C THR A 175 -6.96 -13.20 11.79
N GLU A 176 -7.03 -14.14 10.84
CA GLU A 176 -6.60 -15.53 11.00
C GLU A 176 -5.11 -15.65 11.35
N ARG A 177 -4.31 -14.75 10.80
CA ARG A 177 -2.86 -14.69 11.07
C ARG A 177 -2.49 -13.87 12.30
N ASN A 178 -3.48 -13.33 13.03
CA ASN A 178 -3.28 -12.45 14.19
C ASN A 178 -2.42 -11.22 13.87
N ILE A 179 -2.53 -10.67 12.67
CA ILE A 179 -1.85 -9.45 12.25
C ILE A 179 -2.70 -8.25 12.65
N PRO A 180 -2.18 -7.31 13.45
CA PRO A 180 -2.93 -6.12 13.81
C PRO A 180 -3.22 -5.24 12.60
N TYR A 181 -4.46 -4.78 12.48
CA TYR A 181 -4.85 -3.87 11.39
C TYR A 181 -5.94 -2.89 11.82
N CYS A 182 -6.12 -1.86 11.01
CA CYS A 182 -7.34 -1.04 11.01
C CYS A 182 -7.91 -0.97 9.59
N PHE A 183 -9.23 -0.83 9.50
CA PHE A 183 -9.93 -0.65 8.23
C PHE A 183 -10.87 0.54 8.30
N GLU A 184 -10.81 1.41 7.29
CA GLU A 184 -11.65 2.60 7.19
C GLU A 184 -12.46 2.60 5.90
N ILE A 185 -13.78 2.80 6.02
CA ILE A 185 -14.63 3.11 4.88
C ILE A 185 -14.66 4.63 4.70
N ASN A 186 -14.35 5.09 3.50
CA ASN A 186 -14.39 6.50 3.12
C ASN A 186 -15.58 6.78 2.19
N PRO A 187 -16.18 7.97 2.22
CA PRO A 187 -17.24 8.33 1.27
C PRO A 187 -16.73 8.37 -0.18
N GLY A 188 -17.53 7.86 -1.13
CA GLY A 188 -17.31 7.98 -2.56
C GLY A 188 -16.64 6.79 -3.23
N ASN A 189 -16.31 6.96 -4.51
CA ASN A 189 -15.75 5.91 -5.35
C ASN A 189 -14.20 5.91 -5.33
N HIS A 190 -13.60 5.04 -6.13
CA HIS A 190 -12.14 4.85 -6.24
C HIS A 190 -11.34 6.14 -6.51
N PHE A 191 -11.94 7.13 -7.14
CA PHE A 191 -11.29 8.38 -7.55
C PHE A 191 -11.60 9.57 -6.64
N THR A 192 -12.37 9.34 -5.57
CA THR A 192 -12.73 10.40 -4.62
C THR A 192 -11.60 10.60 -3.61
N GLU A 193 -10.94 11.73 -3.65
CA GLU A 193 -9.88 12.18 -2.73
C GLU A 193 -8.79 11.13 -2.43
N PRO A 194 -8.17 10.49 -3.45
CA PRO A 194 -7.22 9.40 -3.24
C PRO A 194 -6.02 9.82 -2.36
N ASP A 195 -5.51 11.05 -2.52
CA ASP A 195 -4.39 11.56 -1.73
C ASP A 195 -4.75 11.70 -0.25
N LEU A 196 -5.95 12.20 0.05
CA LEU A 196 -6.44 12.33 1.42
C LEU A 196 -6.67 10.95 2.05
N ARG A 197 -7.23 10.00 1.31
CA ARG A 197 -7.44 8.63 1.79
C ARG A 197 -6.12 7.92 2.09
N LEU A 198 -5.13 8.08 1.21
CA LEU A 198 -3.81 7.51 1.44
C LEU A 198 -3.13 8.18 2.64
N ALA A 199 -3.23 9.50 2.77
CA ALA A 199 -2.71 10.24 3.93
C ALA A 199 -3.34 9.76 5.25
N LYS A 200 -4.64 9.52 5.29
CA LYS A 200 -5.32 8.94 6.46
C LYS A 200 -4.81 7.53 6.77
N ALA A 201 -4.64 6.67 5.74
CA ALA A 201 -4.10 5.33 5.93
C ALA A 201 -2.67 5.38 6.49
N ILE A 202 -1.81 6.28 5.98
CA ILE A 202 -0.47 6.52 6.50
C ILE A 202 -0.54 6.99 7.96
N SER A 203 -1.37 7.97 8.28
CA SER A 203 -1.53 8.49 9.65
C SER A 203 -1.91 7.39 10.65
N ARG A 204 -2.88 6.54 10.30
CA ARG A 204 -3.32 5.40 11.13
C ARG A 204 -2.22 4.34 11.28
N MET A 205 -1.50 4.04 10.20
CA MET A 205 -0.36 3.13 10.22
C MET A 205 0.75 3.64 11.16
N LEU A 206 1.06 4.93 11.11
CA LEU A 206 2.06 5.55 11.98
C LEU A 206 1.64 5.55 13.45
N ALA A 207 0.37 5.83 13.75
CA ALA A 207 -0.19 5.78 15.10
C ALA A 207 -0.19 4.35 15.67
N GLY A 208 -0.27 3.32 14.81
CA GLY A 208 -0.18 1.91 15.21
C GLY A 208 -1.31 1.45 16.14
N GLN A 209 -1.02 0.45 17.00
CA GLN A 209 -1.98 -0.21 17.89
C GLN A 209 -2.70 0.69 18.91
N ASN A 210 -2.32 1.95 19.04
CA ASN A 210 -2.99 2.88 19.95
C ASN A 210 -4.44 3.20 19.54
N LEU A 211 -4.87 2.75 18.33
CA LEU A 211 -6.23 2.96 17.79
C LEU A 211 -7.18 1.77 18.01
N ILE A 212 -6.73 0.66 18.60
CA ILE A 212 -7.56 -0.55 18.82
C ILE A 212 -8.30 -0.49 20.18
N LYS A 213 -8.35 0.68 20.81
CA LYS A 213 -9.08 0.88 22.07
C LYS A 213 -10.21 1.90 21.88
N ASP A 214 -11.24 1.52 21.13
CA ASP A 214 -12.60 2.10 21.30
C ASP A 214 -13.64 1.14 20.70
#